data_19ef7384c78a96101dcde21a3ff2abf6
#
_entry.id   19ef7384c78a96101dcde21a3ff2abf6
#
_cell.length_a   1.000
_cell.length_b   1.000
_cell.length_c   1.000
_cell.angle_alpha   90.00
_cell.angle_beta   90.00
_cell.angle_gamma   90.00
#
_symmetry.space_group_name_H-M   'P 1'
#
loop_
_entity.id
_entity.type
_entity.pdbx_description
1 polymer ?
#
loop_
_entity_poly.entity_id
_entity_poly.type
_entity_poly.pdbx_seq_one_letter_code
_entity_poly.pdbx_strand_id
1 'polypeptide(L)'
;MSVALLATTPVTGAAQEAGKLVSPGLYAGRQYSSSRARTRPSNRYLRVRTTSFLLHRVRQSDGGLVVESRYCLVEQEPLGRVRTSLGPEFVAAMPTWEAPLTTDPGSEDDGAVRIEENVMVLGARLEDPANDPLPTDPDDPRITDPDGDGHPGVTVEVDGFVSGQVYLVQRLVRGFRGASRSGGSITGTLVGSGDQVVIGASNAILKTFTPKFEHNPDPKRNTFVWVPVAGDSTCETVVAGRDHMFPKD
;
A
#
# COMPACT_ATOMS: atom_id res chain seq x y z
N MET A 1 61.12 -16.72 46.01
CA MET A 1 60.80 -16.13 44.69
C MET A 1 59.52 -16.71 44.25
N SER A 2 58.35 -16.00 44.42
CA SER A 2 57.03 -16.40 44.00
C SER A 2 56.74 -15.69 42.71
N VAL A 3 56.43 -16.46 41.67
CA VAL A 3 55.98 -15.98 40.37
C VAL A 3 54.45 -15.90 40.38
N ALA A 4 53.92 -14.71 40.30
CA ALA A 4 52.46 -14.49 40.15
C ALA A 4 52.04 -14.69 38.67
N LEU A 5 51.17 -15.65 38.40
CA LEU A 5 50.52 -15.84 37.09
C LEU A 5 49.38 -14.84 36.97
N LEU A 6 49.53 -13.91 36.05
CA LEU A 6 48.44 -13.02 35.62
C LEU A 6 47.49 -13.80 34.68
N ALA A 7 46.30 -14.08 35.14
CA ALA A 7 45.23 -14.64 34.32
C ALA A 7 44.62 -13.52 33.45
N THR A 8 44.81 -13.60 32.15
CA THR A 8 44.10 -12.77 31.17
C THR A 8 42.70 -13.34 30.92
N THR A 9 41.68 -12.63 31.38
CA THR A 9 40.27 -12.94 31.01
C THR A 9 40.03 -12.59 29.54
N PRO A 10 39.47 -13.48 28.73
CA PRO A 10 39.08 -13.13 27.38
C PRO A 10 37.91 -12.15 27.45
N VAL A 11 38.03 -11.02 26.80
CA VAL A 11 36.95 -10.09 26.49
C VAL A 11 36.06 -10.83 25.51
N THR A 12 34.92 -11.33 25.98
CA THR A 12 33.83 -11.80 25.13
C THR A 12 33.31 -10.61 24.33
N GLY A 13 33.72 -10.51 23.07
CA GLY A 13 33.15 -9.58 22.12
C GLY A 13 31.62 -9.81 22.08
N ALA A 14 30.87 -8.73 22.35
CA ALA A 14 29.45 -8.72 22.11
C ALA A 14 29.22 -9.14 20.63
N ALA A 15 28.58 -10.26 20.43
CA ALA A 15 28.11 -10.66 19.11
C ALA A 15 27.20 -9.56 18.63
N GLN A 16 27.64 -8.87 17.58
CA GLN A 16 26.86 -7.91 16.84
C GLN A 16 25.61 -8.65 16.39
N GLU A 17 24.44 -8.28 16.91
CA GLU A 17 23.18 -8.88 16.48
C GLU A 17 23.06 -8.68 14.97
N ALA A 18 23.33 -9.71 14.21
CA ALA A 18 23.12 -9.76 12.77
C ALA A 18 21.68 -9.30 12.50
N GLY A 19 21.50 -8.37 11.56
CA GLY A 19 20.23 -7.77 11.20
C GLY A 19 19.15 -8.84 11.11
N LYS A 20 18.07 -8.66 11.87
CA LYS A 20 17.06 -9.69 12.05
C LYS A 20 16.30 -9.86 10.74
N LEU A 21 16.58 -10.95 10.03
CA LEU A 21 15.84 -11.36 8.83
C LEU A 21 14.32 -11.29 9.11
N VAL A 22 13.55 -10.92 8.09
CA VAL A 22 12.08 -10.95 8.16
C VAL A 22 11.62 -12.35 8.57
N SER A 23 10.82 -12.42 9.61
CA SER A 23 10.31 -13.69 10.13
C SER A 23 8.91 -13.98 9.59
N PRO A 24 8.56 -15.25 9.32
CA PRO A 24 7.17 -15.63 9.09
C PRO A 24 6.26 -15.15 10.23
N GLY A 25 5.06 -14.69 9.89
CA GLY A 25 4.11 -14.15 10.87
C GLY A 25 3.14 -13.16 10.25
N LEU A 26 2.34 -12.52 11.12
CA LEU A 26 1.44 -11.44 10.74
C LEU A 26 2.08 -10.09 11.02
N TYR A 27 1.82 -9.15 10.12
CA TYR A 27 2.25 -7.77 10.22
C TYR A 27 1.07 -6.85 9.93
N ALA A 28 0.86 -5.86 10.77
CA ALA A 28 0.04 -4.72 10.41
C ALA A 28 0.89 -3.77 9.55
N GLY A 29 0.33 -3.30 8.46
CA GLY A 29 0.98 -2.36 7.55
C GLY A 29 0.28 -1.02 7.48
N ARG A 30 1.05 0.07 7.49
CA ARG A 30 0.60 1.39 7.06
C ARG A 30 1.38 1.81 5.84
N GLN A 31 0.66 2.25 4.81
CA GLN A 31 1.24 2.78 3.57
C GLN A 31 0.77 4.21 3.37
N TYR A 32 1.70 5.10 3.04
CA TYR A 32 1.40 6.41 2.48
C TYR A 32 1.72 6.40 0.99
N SER A 33 0.72 6.66 0.16
CA SER A 33 0.92 6.92 -1.25
C SER A 33 0.46 8.33 -1.59
N SER A 34 1.19 8.98 -2.48
CA SER A 34 0.89 10.34 -2.91
C SER A 34 0.57 10.36 -4.39
N SER A 35 -0.52 11.04 -4.72
CA SER A 35 -0.87 11.37 -6.10
C SER A 35 -0.93 12.87 -6.28
N ARG A 36 -0.77 13.32 -7.50
CA ARG A 36 -0.92 14.72 -7.88
C ARG A 36 -1.87 14.84 -9.05
N ALA A 37 -2.73 15.84 -8.99
CA ALA A 37 -3.64 16.19 -10.07
C ALA A 37 -3.34 17.59 -10.59
N ARG A 38 -3.38 17.74 -11.90
CA ARG A 38 -3.24 19.05 -12.53
C ARG A 38 -4.60 19.74 -12.59
N THR A 39 -4.71 20.92 -12.01
CA THR A 39 -5.94 21.71 -12.06
C THR A 39 -5.97 22.60 -13.29
N ARG A 40 -7.16 22.79 -13.86
CA ARG A 40 -7.39 23.80 -14.93
C ARG A 40 -8.32 24.87 -14.40
N PRO A 41 -8.14 26.15 -14.78
CA PRO A 41 -7.15 26.72 -15.71
C PRO A 41 -5.79 27.04 -15.06
N SER A 42 -5.66 26.97 -13.73
CA SER A 42 -4.48 27.47 -13.00
C SER A 42 -3.19 26.68 -13.21
N ASN A 43 -3.26 25.52 -13.87
CA ASN A 43 -2.13 24.64 -14.14
C ASN A 43 -1.31 24.25 -12.87
N ARG A 44 -1.91 24.36 -11.70
CA ARG A 44 -1.29 23.99 -10.41
C ARG A 44 -1.47 22.51 -10.14
N TYR A 45 -0.49 21.93 -9.46
CA TYR A 45 -0.62 20.58 -8.94
C TYR A 45 -1.26 20.60 -7.56
N LEU A 46 -2.37 19.89 -7.43
CA LEU A 46 -2.92 19.48 -6.14
C LEU A 46 -2.34 18.12 -5.77
N ARG A 47 -2.05 17.92 -4.51
CA ARG A 47 -1.57 16.66 -3.98
C ARG A 47 -2.64 16.04 -3.11
N VAL A 48 -2.81 14.74 -3.28
CA VAL A 48 -3.65 13.91 -2.42
C VAL A 48 -2.73 12.86 -1.81
N ARG A 49 -2.84 12.69 -0.52
CA ARG A 49 -2.23 11.56 0.19
C ARG A 49 -3.32 10.55 0.49
N THR A 50 -3.02 9.30 0.18
CA THR A 50 -3.81 8.15 0.55
C THR A 50 -3.06 7.38 1.62
N THR A 51 -3.72 7.09 2.72
CA THR A 51 -3.24 6.22 3.78
C THR A 51 -3.98 4.90 3.69
N SER A 52 -3.24 3.81 3.55
CA SER A 52 -3.82 2.47 3.55
C SER A 52 -3.31 1.69 4.75
N PHE A 53 -4.21 0.97 5.41
CA PHE A 53 -3.88 0.00 6.44
C PHE A 53 -4.13 -1.40 5.91
N LEU A 54 -3.17 -2.28 6.13
CA LEU A 54 -3.17 -3.64 5.57
C LEU A 54 -2.84 -4.65 6.66
N LEU A 55 -3.26 -5.87 6.41
CA LEU A 55 -2.77 -7.04 7.12
C LEU A 55 -1.92 -7.86 6.14
N HIS A 56 -0.68 -8.13 6.53
CA HIS A 56 0.27 -8.91 5.76
C HIS A 56 0.54 -10.22 6.47
N ARG A 57 0.50 -11.33 5.73
CA ARG A 57 0.90 -12.65 6.20
C ARG A 57 2.18 -13.06 5.48
N VAL A 58 3.29 -13.09 6.19
CA VAL A 58 4.56 -13.62 5.69
C VAL A 58 4.65 -15.08 6.04
N ARG A 59 4.91 -15.93 5.06
CA ARG A 59 5.05 -17.37 5.23
C ARG A 59 6.27 -17.90 4.48
N GLN A 60 6.81 -19.01 4.98
CA GLN A 60 7.83 -19.77 4.26
C GLN A 60 7.17 -20.56 3.13
N SER A 61 7.80 -20.57 1.95
CA SER A 61 7.47 -21.40 0.80
C SER A 61 8.73 -22.08 0.29
N ASP A 62 8.60 -23.02 -0.64
CA ASP A 62 9.74 -23.75 -1.22
C ASP A 62 10.74 -22.82 -1.91
N GLY A 63 10.28 -21.68 -2.45
CA GLY A 63 11.09 -20.67 -3.11
C GLY A 63 11.58 -19.52 -2.21
N GLY A 64 11.37 -19.58 -0.90
CA GLY A 64 11.72 -18.50 0.02
C GLY A 64 10.51 -17.92 0.76
N LEU A 65 10.58 -16.64 1.15
CA LEU A 65 9.46 -15.97 1.79
C LEU A 65 8.43 -15.49 0.77
N VAL A 66 7.17 -15.61 1.15
CA VAL A 66 6.03 -15.09 0.39
C VAL A 66 5.19 -14.24 1.31
N VAL A 67 4.72 -13.11 0.83
CA VAL A 67 3.77 -12.26 1.53
C VAL A 67 2.42 -12.27 0.83
N GLU A 68 1.38 -12.54 1.61
CA GLU A 68 -0.02 -12.31 1.25
C GLU A 68 -0.49 -11.03 1.92
N SER A 69 -1.17 -10.16 1.19
CA SER A 69 -1.57 -8.85 1.68
C SER A 69 -3.02 -8.52 1.37
N ARG A 70 -3.73 -8.03 2.39
CA ARG A 70 -5.13 -7.62 2.31
C ARG A 70 -5.28 -6.20 2.82
N TYR A 71 -6.04 -5.39 2.10
CA TYR A 71 -6.43 -4.05 2.55
C TYR A 71 -7.49 -4.14 3.64
N CYS A 72 -7.32 -3.35 4.70
CA CYS A 72 -8.24 -3.27 5.83
C CYS A 72 -8.97 -1.92 5.89
N LEU A 73 -8.29 -0.83 5.50
CA LEU A 73 -8.84 0.51 5.46
C LEU A 73 -8.04 1.35 4.47
N VAL A 74 -8.73 2.21 3.73
CA VAL A 74 -8.10 3.21 2.85
C VAL A 74 -8.72 4.56 3.12
N GLU A 75 -7.90 5.53 3.48
CA GLU A 75 -8.30 6.90 3.79
C GLU A 75 -7.61 7.87 2.83
N GLN A 76 -8.34 8.85 2.32
CA GLN A 76 -7.79 9.91 1.47
C GLN A 76 -7.86 11.26 2.19
N GLU A 77 -6.78 12.03 2.10
CA GLU A 77 -6.80 13.42 2.56
C GLU A 77 -7.71 14.26 1.68
N PRO A 78 -8.46 15.19 2.28
CA PRO A 78 -9.29 16.12 1.52
C PRO A 78 -8.48 16.92 0.50
N LEU A 79 -9.02 17.09 -0.69
CA LEU A 79 -8.49 17.96 -1.74
C LEU A 79 -9.11 19.34 -1.61
N GLY A 80 -8.57 20.19 -0.73
CA GLY A 80 -9.17 21.46 -0.38
C GLY A 80 -10.49 21.26 0.36
N ARG A 81 -11.62 21.64 -0.27
CA ARG A 81 -12.97 21.46 0.29
C ARG A 81 -13.68 20.20 -0.24
N VAL A 82 -13.02 19.44 -1.08
CA VAL A 82 -13.56 18.20 -1.62
C VAL A 82 -13.01 17.03 -0.81
N ARG A 83 -13.90 16.20 -0.30
CA ARG A 83 -13.58 14.94 0.36
C ARG A 83 -13.96 13.80 -0.56
N THR A 84 -13.14 12.79 -0.57
CA THR A 84 -13.46 11.51 -1.20
C THR A 84 -13.44 10.43 -0.13
N SER A 85 -14.41 9.54 -0.16
CA SER A 85 -14.44 8.38 0.71
C SER A 85 -14.60 7.10 -0.11
N LEU A 86 -13.90 6.08 0.35
CA LEU A 86 -13.98 4.73 -0.18
C LEU A 86 -14.75 3.91 0.83
N GLY A 87 -15.94 3.47 0.47
CA GLY A 87 -16.80 2.67 1.35
C GLY A 87 -16.14 1.36 1.78
N PRO A 88 -16.65 0.70 2.83
CA PRO A 88 -16.16 -0.60 3.24
C PRO A 88 -16.30 -1.65 2.14
N GLU A 89 -17.33 -1.55 1.29
CA GLU A 89 -17.56 -2.40 0.14
C GLU A 89 -16.44 -2.24 -0.89
N PHE A 90 -16.02 -1.01 -1.17
CA PHE A 90 -14.85 -0.73 -2.03
C PHE A 90 -13.59 -1.40 -1.48
N VAL A 91 -13.32 -1.25 -0.17
CA VAL A 91 -12.12 -1.84 0.44
C VAL A 91 -12.21 -3.37 0.43
N ALA A 92 -13.40 -3.94 0.65
CA ALA A 92 -13.64 -5.37 0.57
C ALA A 92 -13.48 -5.92 -0.86
N ALA A 93 -13.77 -5.10 -1.88
CA ALA A 93 -13.60 -5.43 -3.30
C ALA A 93 -12.13 -5.44 -3.74
N MET A 94 -11.22 -4.83 -2.96
CA MET A 94 -9.79 -4.86 -3.27
C MET A 94 -9.26 -6.29 -3.15
N PRO A 95 -8.67 -6.86 -4.21
CA PRO A 95 -8.19 -8.22 -4.17
C PRO A 95 -7.05 -8.39 -3.16
N THR A 96 -7.06 -9.53 -2.48
CA THR A 96 -5.86 -10.02 -1.78
C THR A 96 -4.81 -10.36 -2.82
N TRP A 97 -3.60 -9.91 -2.60
CA TRP A 97 -2.49 -10.21 -3.50
C TRP A 97 -1.38 -10.96 -2.77
N GLU A 98 -0.64 -11.75 -3.53
CA GLU A 98 0.48 -12.53 -3.04
C GLU A 98 1.71 -12.24 -3.90
N ALA A 99 2.89 -12.12 -3.27
CA ALA A 99 4.15 -11.93 -3.98
C ALA A 99 5.34 -12.52 -3.22
N PRO A 100 6.42 -12.91 -3.93
CA PRO A 100 7.69 -13.25 -3.29
C PRO A 100 8.25 -12.04 -2.53
N LEU A 101 8.73 -12.29 -1.32
CA LEU A 101 9.44 -11.33 -0.50
C LEU A 101 10.92 -11.76 -0.46
N THR A 102 11.78 -10.98 -1.08
CA THR A 102 13.20 -11.24 -1.09
C THR A 102 13.90 -10.44 0.00
N THR A 103 14.87 -11.06 0.66
CA THR A 103 15.75 -10.43 1.63
C THR A 103 17.18 -10.57 1.14
N ASP A 104 17.98 -9.51 1.26
CA ASP A 104 19.39 -9.55 0.93
C ASP A 104 20.22 -9.35 2.21
N PRO A 105 20.69 -10.43 2.82
CA PRO A 105 21.46 -10.36 4.07
C PRO A 105 22.90 -9.83 3.89
N GLY A 106 23.34 -9.60 2.66
CA GLY A 106 24.70 -9.14 2.33
C GLY A 106 24.76 -7.74 1.72
N SER A 107 23.63 -7.02 1.67
CA SER A 107 23.61 -5.63 1.19
C SER A 107 24.18 -4.68 2.24
N GLU A 108 24.70 -3.50 1.81
CA GLU A 108 25.15 -2.43 2.72
C GLU A 108 24.05 -2.00 3.71
N ASP A 109 22.77 -2.22 3.34
CA ASP A 109 21.61 -2.14 4.23
C ASP A 109 21.31 -3.53 4.79
N ASP A 110 21.93 -3.90 5.90
CA ASP A 110 21.67 -5.13 6.65
C ASP A 110 20.15 -5.35 6.80
N GLY A 111 19.62 -6.41 6.18
CA GLY A 111 18.20 -6.72 6.20
C GLY A 111 17.35 -6.04 5.11
N ALA A 112 17.94 -5.69 3.96
CA ALA A 112 17.17 -5.18 2.81
C ALA A 112 16.00 -6.12 2.44
N VAL A 113 14.84 -5.52 2.21
CA VAL A 113 13.57 -6.21 1.88
C VAL A 113 13.05 -5.67 0.56
N ARG A 114 12.68 -6.58 -0.32
CA ARG A 114 12.15 -6.24 -1.64
C ARG A 114 10.94 -7.09 -1.98
N ILE A 115 9.91 -6.43 -2.51
CA ILE A 115 8.79 -7.04 -3.20
C ILE A 115 8.70 -6.39 -4.56
N GLU A 116 8.71 -7.22 -5.61
CA GLU A 116 8.58 -6.74 -6.98
C GLU A 116 7.19 -6.14 -7.22
N GLU A 117 7.08 -5.37 -8.29
CA GLU A 117 5.83 -4.73 -8.66
C GLU A 117 4.75 -5.78 -8.95
N ASN A 118 3.62 -5.63 -8.27
CA ASN A 118 2.39 -6.38 -8.47
C ASN A 118 1.34 -5.45 -9.08
N VAL A 119 0.56 -5.98 -10.00
CA VAL A 119 -0.49 -5.24 -10.71
C VAL A 119 -1.85 -5.66 -10.17
N MET A 120 -2.64 -4.67 -9.76
CA MET A 120 -4.01 -4.82 -9.32
C MET A 120 -4.91 -3.98 -10.20
N VAL A 121 -5.99 -4.56 -10.70
CA VAL A 121 -7.04 -3.86 -11.45
C VAL A 121 -8.33 -3.93 -10.65
N LEU A 122 -8.97 -2.79 -10.47
CA LEU A 122 -10.27 -2.63 -9.81
C LEU A 122 -11.31 -2.19 -10.83
N GLY A 123 -12.49 -2.77 -10.77
CA GLY A 123 -13.62 -2.40 -11.62
C GLY A 123 -13.56 -2.94 -13.06
N ALA A 124 -12.54 -3.71 -13.41
CA ALA A 124 -12.49 -4.40 -14.69
C ALA A 124 -11.70 -5.70 -14.60
N ARG A 125 -11.98 -6.61 -15.57
CA ARG A 125 -11.20 -7.82 -15.80
C ARG A 125 -10.46 -7.68 -17.12
N LEU A 126 -9.12 -7.71 -17.07
CA LEU A 126 -8.21 -7.58 -18.22
C LEU A 126 -7.50 -8.91 -18.46
N GLU A 127 -7.21 -9.23 -19.72
CA GLU A 127 -6.43 -10.42 -20.06
C GLU A 127 -4.95 -10.23 -19.67
N ASP A 128 -4.41 -9.05 -19.98
CA ASP A 128 -3.09 -8.61 -19.51
C ASP A 128 -3.26 -7.40 -18.57
N PRO A 129 -3.35 -7.63 -17.24
CA PRO A 129 -3.55 -6.56 -16.27
C PRO A 129 -2.50 -5.45 -16.33
N ALA A 130 -1.28 -5.76 -16.77
CA ALA A 130 -0.19 -4.79 -16.83
C ALA A 130 -0.26 -3.86 -18.04
N ASN A 131 -0.69 -4.38 -19.21
CA ASN A 131 -0.52 -3.70 -20.48
C ASN A 131 -1.83 -3.35 -21.18
N ASP A 132 -2.90 -4.11 -20.96
CA ASP A 132 -4.19 -3.82 -21.60
C ASP A 132 -4.69 -2.41 -21.27
N PRO A 133 -5.26 -1.68 -22.24
CA PRO A 133 -5.87 -0.39 -21.96
C PRO A 133 -7.09 -0.56 -21.02
N LEU A 134 -7.20 0.32 -20.03
CA LEU A 134 -8.38 0.38 -19.18
C LEU A 134 -9.61 0.74 -20.04
N PRO A 135 -10.75 0.05 -19.84
CA PRO A 135 -12.01 0.38 -20.53
C PRO A 135 -12.45 1.80 -20.18
N THR A 136 -13.01 2.49 -21.17
CA THR A 136 -13.49 3.88 -21.06
C THR A 136 -15.00 4.01 -21.23
N ASP A 137 -15.64 2.96 -21.74
CA ASP A 137 -17.09 2.87 -21.95
C ASP A 137 -17.71 2.07 -20.80
N PRO A 138 -18.72 2.57 -20.09
CA PRO A 138 -19.39 1.83 -19.02
C PRO A 138 -20.05 0.52 -19.49
N ASP A 139 -20.34 0.39 -20.78
CA ASP A 139 -20.94 -0.80 -21.38
C ASP A 139 -19.87 -1.81 -21.91
N ASP A 140 -18.58 -1.55 -21.70
CA ASP A 140 -17.50 -2.48 -22.09
C ASP A 140 -17.65 -3.80 -21.30
N PRO A 141 -17.68 -4.97 -21.98
CA PRO A 141 -17.92 -6.26 -21.33
C PRO A 141 -16.82 -6.66 -20.33
N ARG A 142 -15.68 -5.98 -20.31
CA ARG A 142 -14.62 -6.21 -19.32
C ARG A 142 -14.90 -5.52 -17.98
N ILE A 143 -15.86 -4.57 -17.93
CA ILE A 143 -16.19 -3.88 -16.68
C ILE A 143 -16.94 -4.85 -15.75
N THR A 144 -16.61 -4.73 -14.48
CA THR A 144 -17.22 -5.48 -13.39
C THR A 144 -17.74 -4.52 -12.32
N ASP A 145 -18.61 -5.01 -11.47
CA ASP A 145 -19.11 -4.34 -10.26
C ASP A 145 -18.62 -5.15 -9.04
N PRO A 146 -17.37 -4.93 -8.59
CA PRO A 146 -16.80 -5.75 -7.51
C PRO A 146 -17.24 -5.31 -6.11
N ASP A 147 -17.70 -4.09 -5.92
CA ASP A 147 -18.25 -3.56 -4.66
C ASP A 147 -19.76 -3.79 -4.52
N GLY A 148 -20.42 -4.31 -5.59
CA GLY A 148 -21.76 -4.84 -5.55
C GLY A 148 -22.86 -3.78 -5.37
N ASP A 149 -22.59 -2.54 -5.75
CA ASP A 149 -23.52 -1.41 -5.57
C ASP A 149 -24.47 -1.18 -6.75
N GLY A 150 -24.34 -1.99 -7.81
CA GLY A 150 -25.16 -1.93 -9.02
C GLY A 150 -24.67 -0.91 -10.04
N HIS A 151 -23.50 -0.32 -9.83
CA HIS A 151 -22.86 0.60 -10.77
C HIS A 151 -21.63 -0.05 -11.43
N PRO A 152 -21.24 0.38 -12.64
CA PRO A 152 -20.08 -0.18 -13.32
C PRO A 152 -18.77 0.32 -12.68
N GLY A 153 -17.81 -0.58 -12.49
CA GLY A 153 -16.51 -0.24 -11.92
C GLY A 153 -16.50 -0.33 -10.40
N VAL A 154 -15.79 0.58 -9.76
CA VAL A 154 -15.80 0.79 -8.30
C VAL A 154 -16.26 2.20 -7.99
N THR A 155 -16.98 2.35 -6.90
CA THR A 155 -17.62 3.62 -6.52
C THR A 155 -16.79 4.39 -5.51
N VAL A 156 -16.59 5.67 -5.79
CA VAL A 156 -15.98 6.65 -4.90
C VAL A 156 -16.99 7.72 -4.57
N GLU A 157 -17.28 7.90 -3.29
CA GLU A 157 -18.11 8.99 -2.81
C GLU A 157 -17.33 10.31 -2.85
N VAL A 158 -17.99 11.35 -3.33
CA VAL A 158 -17.45 12.71 -3.40
C VAL A 158 -18.36 13.63 -2.62
N ASP A 159 -17.79 14.37 -1.68
CA ASP A 159 -18.45 15.41 -0.90
C ASP A 159 -17.71 16.74 -1.07
N GLY A 160 -18.43 17.80 -1.47
CA GLY A 160 -17.86 19.10 -1.74
C GLY A 160 -18.87 20.11 -2.26
N PHE A 161 -18.47 20.97 -3.20
CA PHE A 161 -19.40 21.88 -3.88
C PHE A 161 -20.45 21.14 -4.71
N VAL A 162 -20.08 19.99 -5.22
CA VAL A 162 -20.94 19.02 -5.87
C VAL A 162 -20.67 17.70 -5.18
N SER A 163 -21.72 17.12 -4.60
CA SER A 163 -21.64 15.81 -3.93
C SER A 163 -22.28 14.76 -4.82
N GLY A 164 -21.85 13.52 -4.66
CA GLY A 164 -22.35 12.36 -5.38
C GLY A 164 -21.30 11.28 -5.54
N GLN A 165 -21.47 10.43 -6.54
CA GLN A 165 -20.63 9.25 -6.79
C GLN A 165 -19.89 9.35 -8.11
N VAL A 166 -18.69 8.80 -8.14
CA VAL A 166 -17.85 8.63 -9.33
C VAL A 166 -17.56 7.15 -9.49
N TYR A 167 -17.83 6.62 -10.67
CA TYR A 167 -17.60 5.22 -11.03
C TYR A 167 -16.32 5.13 -11.85
N LEU A 168 -15.40 4.28 -11.43
CA LEU A 168 -14.08 4.23 -12.06
C LEU A 168 -13.52 2.82 -12.19
N VAL A 169 -12.64 2.69 -13.17
CA VAL A 169 -11.71 1.56 -13.29
C VAL A 169 -10.33 2.05 -12.94
N GLN A 170 -9.61 1.28 -12.13
CA GLN A 170 -8.29 1.67 -11.65
C GLN A 170 -7.29 0.54 -11.81
N ARG A 171 -6.08 0.87 -12.26
CA ARG A 171 -4.90 0.01 -12.19
C ARG A 171 -3.92 0.58 -11.17
N LEU A 172 -3.45 -0.27 -10.29
CA LEU A 172 -2.42 0.03 -9.31
C LEU A 172 -1.24 -0.92 -9.53
N VAL A 173 -0.06 -0.35 -9.72
CA VAL A 173 1.20 -1.10 -9.75
C VAL A 173 1.96 -0.75 -8.49
N ARG A 174 2.31 -1.75 -7.67
CA ARG A 174 2.95 -1.54 -6.37
C ARG A 174 4.05 -2.55 -6.13
N GLY A 175 5.22 -2.03 -5.76
CA GLY A 175 6.34 -2.77 -5.23
C GLY A 175 6.87 -2.10 -3.96
N PHE A 176 7.77 -2.78 -3.26
CA PHE A 176 8.30 -2.33 -1.98
C PHE A 176 9.81 -2.44 -1.99
N ARG A 177 10.46 -1.42 -1.46
CA ARG A 177 11.90 -1.38 -1.21
C ARG A 177 12.12 -0.86 0.20
N GLY A 178 12.72 -1.64 1.06
CA GLY A 178 12.89 -1.28 2.45
C GLY A 178 13.91 -2.12 3.18
N ALA A 179 13.89 -2.02 4.49
CA ALA A 179 14.75 -2.81 5.34
C ALA A 179 14.06 -3.21 6.64
N SER A 180 14.43 -4.36 7.16
CA SER A 180 14.07 -4.79 8.50
C SER A 180 14.78 -3.91 9.54
N ARG A 181 14.09 -3.61 10.64
CA ARG A 181 14.57 -2.79 11.74
C ARG A 181 14.57 -3.57 13.04
N SER A 182 15.21 -3.02 14.05
CA SER A 182 15.14 -3.54 15.42
C SER A 182 13.68 -3.71 15.85
N GLY A 183 13.36 -4.82 16.54
CA GLY A 183 11.98 -5.15 16.91
C GLY A 183 11.18 -5.82 15.80
N GLY A 184 11.79 -6.14 14.64
CA GLY A 184 11.17 -6.89 13.54
C GLY A 184 10.23 -6.06 12.67
N SER A 185 10.18 -4.74 12.85
CA SER A 185 9.44 -3.87 11.93
C SER A 185 10.17 -3.73 10.59
N ILE A 186 9.43 -3.43 9.52
CA ILE A 186 9.97 -3.22 8.18
C ILE A 186 9.55 -1.82 7.73
N THR A 187 10.49 -1.03 7.26
CA THR A 187 10.21 0.33 6.78
C THR A 187 10.85 0.57 5.43
N GLY A 188 10.24 1.41 4.62
CA GLY A 188 10.80 1.72 3.32
C GLY A 188 9.89 2.58 2.44
N THR A 189 10.10 2.45 1.14
CA THR A 189 9.38 3.21 0.11
C THR A 189 8.55 2.29 -0.78
N LEU A 190 7.40 2.81 -1.20
CA LEU A 190 6.59 2.22 -2.25
C LEU A 190 7.15 2.67 -3.60
N VAL A 191 7.27 1.73 -4.52
CA VAL A 191 7.56 1.99 -5.92
C VAL A 191 6.37 1.58 -6.77
N GLY A 192 6.25 2.12 -7.96
CA GLY A 192 5.19 1.77 -8.91
C GLY A 192 4.47 2.96 -9.49
N SER A 193 3.31 2.69 -10.02
CA SER A 193 2.48 3.66 -10.74
C SER A 193 1.00 3.38 -10.51
N GLY A 194 0.14 4.16 -11.15
CA GLY A 194 -1.29 3.88 -11.20
C GLY A 194 -1.95 4.77 -12.22
N ASP A 195 -2.96 4.24 -12.86
CA ASP A 195 -3.83 4.95 -13.78
C ASP A 195 -5.30 4.62 -13.46
N GLN A 196 -6.18 5.53 -13.82
CA GLN A 196 -7.61 5.37 -13.62
C GLN A 196 -8.39 6.03 -14.75
N VAL A 197 -9.56 5.47 -14.98
CA VAL A 197 -10.55 5.99 -15.93
C VAL A 197 -11.87 6.17 -15.19
N VAL A 198 -12.46 7.36 -15.30
CA VAL A 198 -13.83 7.61 -14.85
C VAL A 198 -14.76 7.18 -15.95
N ILE A 199 -15.53 6.13 -15.71
CA ILE A 199 -16.48 5.56 -16.67
C ILE A 199 -17.88 6.10 -16.47
N GLY A 200 -18.19 6.62 -15.27
CA GLY A 200 -19.50 7.19 -14.96
C GLY A 200 -19.48 8.06 -13.71
N ALA A 201 -20.58 8.71 -13.44
CA ALA A 201 -20.84 9.45 -12.21
C ALA A 201 -22.35 9.63 -12.02
N SER A 202 -22.77 9.86 -10.77
CA SER A 202 -24.17 10.11 -10.42
C SER A 202 -24.72 11.43 -11.01
N ASN A 203 -23.83 12.33 -11.46
CA ASN A 203 -24.21 13.52 -12.19
C ASN A 203 -23.12 13.96 -13.20
N ALA A 204 -23.51 14.71 -14.23
CA ALA A 204 -22.64 15.13 -15.32
C ALA A 204 -21.50 16.07 -14.89
N ILE A 205 -21.70 16.83 -13.81
CA ILE A 205 -20.68 17.76 -13.29
C ILE A 205 -19.51 16.97 -12.76
N LEU A 206 -19.74 15.95 -11.91
CA LEU A 206 -18.69 15.10 -11.38
C LEU A 206 -17.94 14.36 -12.49
N LYS A 207 -18.62 13.84 -13.50
CA LYS A 207 -17.97 13.20 -14.64
C LYS A 207 -17.02 14.14 -15.38
N THR A 208 -17.39 15.42 -15.52
CA THR A 208 -16.60 16.41 -16.26
C THR A 208 -15.39 16.95 -15.46
N PHE A 209 -15.55 17.10 -14.14
CA PHE A 209 -14.57 17.77 -13.29
C PHE A 209 -13.67 16.83 -12.47
N THR A 210 -13.83 15.52 -12.62
CA THR A 210 -12.92 14.58 -11.93
C THR A 210 -11.50 14.73 -12.49
N PRO A 211 -10.54 15.14 -11.68
CA PRO A 211 -9.17 15.37 -12.15
C PRO A 211 -8.47 14.07 -12.48
N LYS A 212 -7.59 14.09 -13.47
CA LYS A 212 -6.67 12.98 -13.73
C LYS A 212 -5.56 13.00 -12.69
N PHE A 213 -5.44 11.93 -11.93
CA PHE A 213 -4.39 11.74 -10.95
C PHE A 213 -3.18 11.04 -11.57
N GLU A 214 -2.00 11.50 -11.19
CA GLU A 214 -0.72 10.89 -11.53
C GLU A 214 0.02 10.53 -10.25
N HIS A 215 0.73 9.41 -10.25
CA HIS A 215 1.59 9.05 -9.12
C HIS A 215 2.64 10.14 -8.86
N ASN A 216 2.89 10.46 -7.60
CA ASN A 216 3.95 11.39 -7.23
C ASN A 216 5.29 10.64 -7.22
N PRO A 217 6.29 11.03 -8.03
CA PRO A 217 7.54 10.31 -8.14
C PRO A 217 8.49 10.50 -6.93
N ASP A 218 8.17 11.39 -5.99
CA ASP A 218 9.00 11.62 -4.80
C ASP A 218 8.89 10.42 -3.83
N PRO A 219 9.97 9.63 -3.66
CA PRO A 219 9.91 8.43 -2.80
C PRO A 219 9.67 8.76 -1.33
N LYS A 220 10.03 9.96 -0.87
CA LYS A 220 9.76 10.42 0.51
C LYS A 220 8.27 10.59 0.81
N ARG A 221 7.43 10.60 -0.22
CA ARG A 221 5.97 10.74 -0.12
C ARG A 221 5.22 9.42 -0.33
N ASN A 222 5.96 8.37 -0.61
CA ASN A 222 5.45 7.04 -0.87
C ASN A 222 6.20 6.07 0.04
N THR A 223 5.72 5.92 1.27
CA THR A 223 6.42 5.17 2.32
C THR A 223 5.54 4.09 2.91
N PHE A 224 6.16 3.11 3.53
CA PHE A 224 5.44 2.09 4.28
C PHE A 224 6.16 1.76 5.59
N VAL A 225 5.36 1.27 6.52
CA VAL A 225 5.81 0.67 7.79
C VAL A 225 5.01 -0.60 8.01
N TRP A 226 5.67 -1.71 8.32
CA TRP A 226 5.05 -2.94 8.80
C TRP A 226 5.53 -3.19 10.23
N VAL A 227 4.62 -3.55 11.10
CA VAL A 227 4.91 -3.91 12.49
C VAL A 227 4.40 -5.33 12.76
N PRO A 228 5.18 -6.19 13.43
CA PRO A 228 4.72 -7.51 13.82
C PRO A 228 3.47 -7.40 14.72
N VAL A 229 2.49 -8.26 14.50
CA VAL A 229 1.28 -8.35 15.33
C VAL A 229 1.02 -9.79 15.74
N ALA A 230 0.09 -10.00 16.69
CA ALA A 230 -0.28 -11.33 17.14
C ALA A 230 -0.81 -12.21 16.01
N GLY A 231 -0.60 -13.50 16.09
CA GLY A 231 -0.95 -14.45 15.02
C GLY A 231 -2.45 -14.61 14.73
N ASP A 232 -3.30 -14.13 15.62
CA ASP A 232 -4.76 -14.07 15.52
C ASP A 232 -5.31 -12.69 15.13
N SER A 233 -4.41 -11.73 14.80
CA SER A 233 -4.82 -10.38 14.37
C SER A 233 -5.65 -10.42 13.10
N THR A 234 -6.66 -9.57 13.05
CA THR A 234 -7.59 -9.39 11.93
C THR A 234 -7.55 -7.96 11.40
N CYS A 235 -8.23 -7.69 10.29
CA CYS A 235 -8.39 -6.33 9.80
C CYS A 235 -9.05 -5.40 10.82
N GLU A 236 -10.02 -5.89 11.57
CA GLU A 236 -10.70 -5.12 12.62
C GLU A 236 -9.71 -4.71 13.72
N THR A 237 -8.83 -5.63 14.16
CA THR A 237 -7.81 -5.32 15.17
C THR A 237 -6.77 -4.34 14.66
N VAL A 238 -6.37 -4.43 13.39
CA VAL A 238 -5.45 -3.47 12.75
C VAL A 238 -6.07 -2.08 12.69
N VAL A 239 -7.33 -1.98 12.25
CA VAL A 239 -8.04 -0.70 12.14
C VAL A 239 -8.28 -0.07 13.51
N ALA A 240 -8.72 -0.85 14.50
CA ALA A 240 -8.95 -0.37 15.84
C ALA A 240 -7.67 0.09 16.56
N GLY A 241 -6.56 -0.63 16.35
CA GLY A 241 -5.27 -0.35 16.97
C GLY A 241 -4.35 0.60 16.20
N ARG A 242 -4.76 1.13 15.04
CA ARG A 242 -3.89 1.82 14.11
C ARG A 242 -3.14 3.02 14.70
N ASP A 243 -3.79 3.83 15.53
CA ASP A 243 -3.18 5.02 16.12
C ASP A 243 -2.11 4.67 17.17
N HIS A 244 -2.21 3.49 17.79
CA HIS A 244 -1.21 2.95 18.72
C HIS A 244 -0.05 2.29 17.97
N MET A 245 -0.34 1.48 16.96
CA MET A 245 0.68 0.79 16.15
C MET A 245 1.46 1.75 15.26
N PHE A 246 0.84 2.83 14.80
CA PHE A 246 1.41 3.81 13.89
C PHE A 246 1.17 5.23 14.41
N PRO A 247 1.85 5.64 15.49
CA PRO A 247 1.70 6.99 16.03
C PRO A 247 1.93 8.03 14.93
N LYS A 248 1.19 9.14 15.01
CA LYS A 248 1.39 10.29 14.12
C LYS A 248 2.69 10.97 14.49
N ASP A 249 3.52 11.23 13.49
CA ASP A 249 4.74 12.03 13.64
C ASP A 249 4.40 13.49 13.97
#